data_3993e7997ff8b75ccbcc83d3f4533437
#
_entry.id   3993e7997ff8b75ccbcc83d3f4533437
#
_cell.length_a   1.000
_cell.length_b   1.000
_cell.length_c   1.000
_cell.angle_alpha   90.00
_cell.angle_beta   90.00
_cell.angle_gamma   90.00
#
_symmetry.space_group_name_H-M   'P 1'
#
loop_
_entity.id
_entity.type
_entity.pdbx_description
1 polymer ?
#
loop_
_entity_poly.entity_id
_entity_poly.type
_entity_poly.pdbx_seq_one_letter_code
_entity_poly.pdbx_strand_id
1 'polypeptide(L)'
;EEVVRRIDVPPSPARNIEMTVHLLQASQQPAVAELPAQLQPVIKQLKGVFTYQGFQLLDTALLRVREGREAAVTGTLSYGKDQNADYIFRFRSARLGSEGQPRVIRIDGLQFEAGKPSGRGGPLRMNAEIDVREGQYAVVGKTGIEGADKALILVLTAKVVE
;
A
#
# COMPACT_ATOMS: atom_id res chain seq x y z
N GLU A 1 -48.86 -5.33 3.67
CA GLU A 1 -48.45 -5.74 2.38
C GLU A 1 -46.97 -6.10 2.32
N GLU A 2 -46.69 -7.25 1.79
CA GLU A 2 -45.34 -7.78 1.75
C GLU A 2 -44.38 -6.99 0.88
N VAL A 3 -44.91 -6.41 -0.20
CA VAL A 3 -44.08 -5.63 -1.12
C VAL A 3 -43.53 -4.38 -0.44
N VAL A 4 -44.35 -3.74 0.38
CA VAL A 4 -43.95 -2.55 1.12
C VAL A 4 -42.84 -2.87 2.13
N ARG A 5 -42.92 -4.04 2.78
CA ARG A 5 -41.94 -4.46 3.76
C ARG A 5 -40.55 -4.64 3.14
N ARG A 6 -40.48 -5.15 1.91
CA ARG A 6 -39.21 -5.31 1.21
C ARG A 6 -38.54 -4.00 0.89
N ILE A 7 -39.36 -2.98 0.61
CA ILE A 7 -38.87 -1.64 0.29
C ILE A 7 -38.29 -0.98 1.54
N ASP A 8 -38.87 -1.31 2.69
CA ASP A 8 -38.50 -0.67 3.95
C ASP A 8 -37.21 -1.23 4.60
N VAL A 9 -36.60 -2.26 4.02
CA VAL A 9 -35.36 -2.78 4.54
C VAL A 9 -34.24 -1.79 4.22
N PRO A 10 -33.61 -1.17 5.25
CA PRO A 10 -32.55 -0.23 4.96
C PRO A 10 -31.31 -0.94 4.39
N PRO A 11 -30.60 -0.33 3.45
CA PRO A 11 -29.35 -0.90 2.99
C PRO A 11 -28.35 -0.94 4.13
N SER A 12 -27.45 -1.92 4.10
CA SER A 12 -26.38 -1.97 5.07
C SER A 12 -25.53 -0.70 4.97
N PRO A 13 -25.20 -0.07 6.11
CA PRO A 13 -24.36 1.11 6.06
C PRO A 13 -23.01 0.79 5.42
N ALA A 14 -22.53 1.69 4.60
CA ALA A 14 -21.21 1.55 3.99
C ALA A 14 -20.15 1.61 5.09
N ARG A 15 -19.20 0.70 5.01
CA ARG A 15 -18.12 0.61 5.99
C ARG A 15 -16.94 1.45 5.56
N ASN A 16 -16.16 1.91 6.52
CA ASN A 16 -14.93 2.61 6.27
C ASN A 16 -13.77 1.63 6.30
N ILE A 17 -12.84 1.83 5.39
CA ILE A 17 -11.63 1.02 5.31
C ILE A 17 -10.45 1.93 5.59
N GLU A 18 -9.65 1.56 6.57
CA GLU A 18 -8.42 2.27 6.88
C GLU A 18 -7.25 1.53 6.28
N MET A 19 -6.42 2.25 5.55
CA MET A 19 -5.33 1.69 4.79
C MET A 19 -4.03 2.37 5.17
N THR A 20 -2.99 1.58 5.44
CA THR A 20 -1.67 2.10 5.72
C THR A 20 -0.71 1.61 4.65
N VAL A 21 -0.03 2.54 4.02
CA VAL A 21 0.89 2.26 2.93
C VAL A 21 2.30 2.57 3.42
N HIS A 22 3.18 1.58 3.32
CA HIS A 22 4.59 1.75 3.67
C HIS A 22 5.43 1.70 2.41
N LEU A 23 6.28 2.69 2.24
CA LEU A 23 7.16 2.80 1.10
C LEU A 23 8.57 2.51 1.58
N LEU A 24 9.12 1.39 1.11
CA LEU A 24 10.41 0.90 1.56
C LEU A 24 11.42 0.98 0.43
N GLN A 25 12.65 1.31 0.78
CA GLN A 25 13.78 1.17 -0.13
C GLN A 25 14.58 -0.05 0.26
N ALA A 26 14.76 -0.95 -0.70
CA ALA A 26 15.62 -2.10 -0.52
C ALA A 26 16.97 -1.79 -1.16
N SER A 27 18.05 -2.29 -0.54
CA SER A 27 19.40 -2.01 -0.99
C SER A 27 20.28 -3.23 -0.78
N GLN A 28 21.32 -3.36 -1.59
CA GLN A 28 22.33 -4.40 -1.41
C GLN A 28 23.22 -4.14 -0.21
N GLN A 29 23.20 -2.92 0.30
CA GLN A 29 24.00 -2.58 1.47
C GLN A 29 23.18 -2.74 2.74
N PRO A 30 23.81 -3.16 3.85
CA PRO A 30 23.11 -3.29 5.12
C PRO A 30 22.46 -1.97 5.53
N ALA A 31 21.27 -2.05 6.11
CA ALA A 31 20.57 -0.88 6.60
C ALA A 31 21.24 -0.35 7.85
N VAL A 32 21.31 0.97 7.96
CA VAL A 32 21.87 1.65 9.12
C VAL A 32 20.78 1.98 10.15
N ALA A 33 19.54 2.19 9.68
CA ALA A 33 18.42 2.58 10.54
C ALA A 33 17.55 1.38 10.85
N GLU A 34 16.99 1.37 12.07
CA GLU A 34 16.04 0.34 12.46
C GLU A 34 14.67 0.64 11.88
N LEU A 35 13.98 -0.42 11.51
CA LEU A 35 12.61 -0.34 11.02
C LEU A 35 11.64 -0.52 12.18
N PRO A 36 10.41 0.03 12.06
CA PRO A 36 9.38 -0.22 13.06
C PRO A 36 9.20 -1.72 13.30
N ALA A 37 8.98 -2.08 14.56
CA ALA A 37 8.85 -3.49 14.93
C ALA A 37 7.72 -4.18 14.17
N GLN A 38 6.66 -3.47 13.86
CA GLN A 38 5.51 -4.02 13.15
C GLN A 38 5.84 -4.46 11.72
N LEU A 39 6.91 -3.94 11.13
CA LEU A 39 7.34 -4.29 9.79
C LEU A 39 8.35 -5.45 9.77
N GLN A 40 8.85 -5.90 10.90
CA GLN A 40 9.83 -6.96 10.95
C GLN A 40 9.38 -8.26 10.27
N PRO A 41 8.13 -8.73 10.45
CA PRO A 41 7.69 -9.92 9.74
C PRO A 41 7.70 -9.76 8.22
N VAL A 42 7.34 -8.55 7.74
CA VAL A 42 7.37 -8.26 6.30
C VAL A 42 8.81 -8.28 5.78
N ILE A 43 9.72 -7.67 6.51
CA ILE A 43 11.13 -7.63 6.13
C ILE A 43 11.70 -9.04 6.03
N LYS A 44 11.32 -9.90 6.97
CA LYS A 44 11.75 -11.30 6.96
C LYS A 44 11.27 -12.02 5.70
N GLN A 45 10.01 -11.77 5.30
CA GLN A 45 9.49 -12.34 4.07
C GLN A 45 10.21 -11.81 2.84
N LEU A 46 10.50 -10.51 2.82
CA LEU A 46 11.19 -9.88 1.70
C LEU A 46 12.61 -10.42 1.54
N LYS A 47 13.30 -10.64 2.66
CA LYS A 47 14.65 -11.23 2.63
C LYS A 47 14.64 -12.67 2.11
N GLY A 48 13.53 -13.39 2.27
CA GLY A 48 13.40 -14.72 1.75
C GLY A 48 13.14 -14.79 0.27
N VAL A 49 12.62 -13.71 -0.32
CA VAL A 49 12.26 -13.67 -1.74
C VAL A 49 13.28 -12.91 -2.56
N PHE A 50 13.81 -11.82 -2.00
CA PHE A 50 14.75 -10.94 -2.69
C PHE A 50 16.13 -10.99 -2.03
N THR A 51 17.15 -10.72 -2.82
CA THR A 51 18.52 -10.78 -2.36
C THR A 51 19.05 -9.50 -1.71
N TYR A 52 18.15 -8.55 -1.41
CA TYR A 52 18.54 -7.30 -0.77
C TYR A 52 18.92 -7.54 0.69
N GLN A 53 19.91 -6.79 1.17
CA GLN A 53 20.40 -6.92 2.52
C GLN A 53 19.90 -5.84 3.47
N GLY A 54 19.55 -4.68 2.94
CA GLY A 54 19.08 -3.57 3.76
C GLY A 54 17.75 -3.06 3.30
N PHE A 55 16.91 -2.63 4.26
CA PHE A 55 15.62 -2.04 4.00
C PHE A 55 15.48 -0.77 4.82
N GLN A 56 14.95 0.27 4.21
CA GLN A 56 14.74 1.57 4.85
C GLN A 56 13.33 2.03 4.58
N LEU A 57 12.66 2.54 5.61
CA LEU A 57 11.33 3.11 5.45
C LEU A 57 11.48 4.54 4.91
N LEU A 58 10.93 4.78 3.74
CA LEU A 58 10.99 6.11 3.10
C LEU A 58 9.83 6.98 3.50
N ASP A 59 8.64 6.40 3.64
CA ASP A 59 7.46 7.14 4.08
C ASP A 59 6.35 6.16 4.44
N THR A 60 5.39 6.66 5.21
CA THR A 60 4.19 5.93 5.57
C THR A 60 3.00 6.85 5.32
N ALA A 61 2.03 6.37 4.58
CA ALA A 61 0.81 7.11 4.32
C ALA A 61 -0.37 6.37 4.94
N LEU A 62 -1.28 7.13 5.52
CA LEU A 62 -2.49 6.60 6.12
C LEU A 62 -3.69 7.25 5.45
N LEU A 63 -4.63 6.45 5.01
CA LEU A 63 -5.87 6.99 4.45
C LEU A 63 -7.06 6.16 4.91
N ARG A 64 -8.21 6.81 4.93
CA ARG A 64 -9.47 6.18 5.30
C ARG A 64 -10.46 6.47 4.20
N VAL A 65 -11.14 5.45 3.72
CA VAL A 65 -12.06 5.57 2.61
C VAL A 65 -13.32 4.78 2.90
N ARG A 66 -14.44 5.27 2.38
CA ARG A 66 -15.68 4.53 2.43
C ARG A 66 -15.64 3.42 1.39
N GLU A 67 -16.15 2.27 1.76
CA GLU A 67 -16.22 1.11 0.87
C GLU A 67 -16.83 1.49 -0.50
N GLY A 68 -16.17 1.04 -1.57
CA GLY A 68 -16.64 1.28 -2.93
C GLY A 68 -16.24 2.62 -3.53
N ARG A 69 -15.54 3.46 -2.78
CA ARG A 69 -15.13 4.78 -3.26
C ARG A 69 -13.66 4.81 -3.67
N GLU A 70 -13.33 5.76 -4.52
CA GLU A 70 -11.94 6.03 -4.87
C GLU A 70 -11.27 6.87 -3.80
N ALA A 71 -9.95 6.76 -3.72
CA ALA A 71 -9.16 7.56 -2.81
C ALA A 71 -7.77 7.77 -3.38
N ALA A 72 -7.12 8.83 -2.92
CA ALA A 72 -5.75 9.16 -3.30
C ALA A 72 -5.05 9.85 -2.15
N VAL A 73 -3.76 9.62 -2.04
CA VAL A 73 -2.90 10.31 -1.10
C VAL A 73 -1.59 10.64 -1.80
N THR A 74 -1.07 11.83 -1.51
CA THR A 74 0.21 12.28 -2.04
C THR A 74 1.17 12.54 -0.89
N GLY A 75 2.45 12.46 -1.17
CA GLY A 75 3.47 12.74 -0.18
C GLY A 75 4.82 12.87 -0.83
N THR A 76 5.85 12.87 0.00
CA THR A 76 7.22 13.04 -0.44
C THR A 76 8.08 11.89 0.05
N LEU A 77 8.82 11.28 -0.88
CA LEU A 77 9.81 10.27 -0.55
C LEU A 77 11.14 10.96 -0.29
N SER A 78 11.81 10.57 0.78
CA SER A 78 13.16 11.05 1.07
C SER A 78 14.13 9.90 0.79
N TYR A 79 14.82 9.96 -0.34
CA TYR A 79 15.78 8.93 -0.73
C TYR A 79 17.14 9.10 -0.05
N GLY A 80 17.35 10.24 0.58
CA GLY A 80 18.60 10.56 1.22
C GLY A 80 18.75 12.06 1.32
N LYS A 81 19.96 12.53 1.63
CA LYS A 81 20.21 13.95 1.81
C LYS A 81 19.92 14.70 0.50
N ASP A 82 19.00 15.65 0.56
CA ASP A 82 18.62 16.51 -0.56
C ASP A 82 18.06 15.78 -1.78
N GLN A 83 17.66 14.51 -1.61
CA GLN A 83 17.08 13.72 -2.69
C GLN A 83 15.63 13.37 -2.36
N ASN A 84 14.75 14.32 -2.61
CA ASN A 84 13.32 14.14 -2.36
C ASN A 84 12.56 14.02 -3.66
N ALA A 85 11.49 13.27 -3.65
CA ALA A 85 10.61 13.12 -4.79
C ALA A 85 9.17 12.97 -4.34
N ASP A 86 8.27 13.53 -5.13
CA ASP A 86 6.85 13.42 -4.81
C ASP A 86 6.30 12.08 -5.27
N TYR A 87 5.27 11.62 -4.58
CA TYR A 87 4.56 10.42 -4.96
C TYR A 87 3.06 10.61 -4.85
N ILE A 88 2.34 9.76 -5.57
CA ILE A 88 0.91 9.64 -5.45
C ILE A 88 0.54 8.15 -5.39
N PHE A 89 -0.33 7.82 -4.44
CA PHE A 89 -0.94 6.51 -4.30
C PHE A 89 -2.44 6.68 -4.44
N ARG A 90 -3.07 5.91 -5.33
CA ARG A 90 -4.50 6.00 -5.52
C ARG A 90 -5.09 4.67 -5.96
N PHE A 91 -6.40 4.53 -5.79
CA PHE A 91 -7.11 3.37 -6.28
C PHE A 91 -8.55 3.77 -6.61
N ARG A 92 -9.20 2.97 -7.46
CA ARG A 92 -10.56 3.23 -7.87
C ARG A 92 -11.59 2.81 -6.83
N SER A 93 -11.39 1.67 -6.19
CA SER A 93 -12.30 1.19 -5.17
C SER A 93 -11.61 0.22 -4.23
N ALA A 94 -12.08 0.21 -2.99
CA ALA A 94 -11.71 -0.79 -2.01
C ALA A 94 -13.01 -1.37 -1.48
N ARG A 95 -13.16 -2.69 -1.56
CA ARG A 95 -14.39 -3.39 -1.17
C ARG A 95 -14.07 -4.59 -0.34
N LEU A 96 -15.00 -4.92 0.56
CA LEU A 96 -14.94 -6.19 1.23
C LEU A 96 -15.26 -7.29 0.22
N GLY A 97 -14.47 -8.34 0.24
CA GLY A 97 -14.72 -9.51 -0.57
C GLY A 97 -15.87 -10.33 0.00
N SER A 98 -15.95 -11.57 -0.46
CA SER A 98 -16.99 -12.48 0.01
C SER A 98 -16.93 -12.66 1.53
N GLU A 99 -18.08 -12.96 2.13
CA GLU A 99 -18.17 -13.18 3.56
C GLU A 99 -17.25 -14.32 4.00
N GLY A 100 -16.66 -14.15 5.15
CA GLY A 100 -15.77 -15.15 5.73
C GLY A 100 -14.79 -14.52 6.70
N GLN A 101 -14.09 -15.34 7.42
CA GLN A 101 -13.06 -14.93 8.36
C GLN A 101 -11.76 -15.61 7.96
N PRO A 102 -10.65 -14.86 7.83
CA PRO A 102 -10.57 -13.40 7.94
C PRO A 102 -11.20 -12.69 6.75
N ARG A 103 -11.60 -11.44 6.98
CA ARG A 103 -12.15 -10.63 5.90
C ARG A 103 -11.07 -10.28 4.89
N VAL A 104 -11.47 -10.23 3.62
CA VAL A 104 -10.56 -9.87 2.53
C VAL A 104 -11.02 -8.54 1.95
N ILE A 105 -10.07 -7.65 1.77
CA ILE A 105 -10.32 -6.35 1.16
C ILE A 105 -9.77 -6.37 -0.26
N ARG A 106 -10.66 -6.16 -1.23
CA ARG A 106 -10.27 -6.11 -2.64
C ARG A 106 -10.03 -4.68 -3.05
N ILE A 107 -8.85 -4.43 -3.59
CA ILE A 107 -8.45 -3.10 -4.03
C ILE A 107 -8.28 -3.13 -5.54
N ASP A 108 -9.13 -2.38 -6.24
CA ASP A 108 -9.14 -2.32 -7.68
C ASP A 108 -8.55 -1.02 -8.18
N GLY A 109 -7.79 -1.11 -9.27
CA GLY A 109 -7.23 0.06 -9.91
C GLY A 109 -6.20 0.79 -9.08
N LEU A 110 -5.43 0.06 -8.30
CA LEU A 110 -4.34 0.65 -7.51
C LEU A 110 -3.26 1.16 -8.45
N GLN A 111 -2.87 2.41 -8.25
CA GLN A 111 -1.81 3.06 -9.00
C GLN A 111 -0.88 3.78 -8.06
N PHE A 112 0.40 3.62 -8.29
CA PHE A 112 1.42 4.32 -7.55
C PHE A 112 2.42 4.93 -8.52
N GLU A 113 2.73 6.19 -8.32
CA GLU A 113 3.77 6.87 -9.09
C GLU A 113 4.67 7.65 -8.14
N ALA A 114 5.96 7.64 -8.40
CA ALA A 114 6.92 8.39 -7.61
C ALA A 114 8.05 8.89 -8.52
N GLY A 115 8.57 10.06 -8.20
CA GLY A 115 9.76 10.55 -8.86
C GLY A 115 11.00 9.75 -8.46
N LYS A 116 12.00 9.78 -9.30
CA LYS A 116 13.30 9.16 -9.01
C LYS A 116 14.19 10.12 -8.23
N PRO A 117 15.19 9.60 -7.50
CA PRO A 117 16.10 10.46 -6.75
C PRO A 117 16.78 11.53 -7.58
N SER A 118 17.17 11.22 -8.81
CA SER A 118 17.82 12.19 -9.70
C SER A 118 16.85 13.18 -10.33
N GLY A 119 15.56 12.88 -10.30
CA GLY A 119 14.55 13.65 -11.02
C GLY A 119 14.60 13.49 -12.52
N ARG A 120 15.44 12.58 -13.04
CA ARG A 120 15.60 12.34 -14.47
C ARG A 120 14.81 11.13 -14.93
N GLY A 121 14.34 11.20 -16.15
CA GLY A 121 13.56 10.13 -16.74
C GLY A 121 12.12 10.16 -16.27
N GLY A 122 11.36 9.14 -16.63
CA GLY A 122 9.98 9.03 -16.20
C GLY A 122 9.85 8.59 -14.75
N PRO A 123 8.66 8.77 -14.17
CA PRO A 123 8.43 8.34 -12.80
C PRO A 123 8.45 6.83 -12.66
N LEU A 124 8.68 6.37 -11.44
CA LEU A 124 8.47 4.99 -11.07
C LEU A 124 6.96 4.76 -11.02
N ARG A 125 6.50 3.66 -11.59
CA ARG A 125 5.06 3.34 -11.64
C ARG A 125 4.79 1.91 -11.24
N MET A 126 3.70 1.73 -10.52
CA MET A 126 3.15 0.41 -10.23
C MET A 126 1.65 0.46 -10.41
N ASN A 127 1.10 -0.57 -11.05
CA ASN A 127 -0.35 -0.73 -11.19
C ASN A 127 -0.68 -2.14 -10.73
N ALA A 128 -1.75 -2.27 -9.96
CA ALA A 128 -2.09 -3.58 -9.42
C ALA A 128 -3.58 -3.68 -9.09
N GLU A 129 -4.04 -4.90 -9.04
CA GLU A 129 -5.33 -5.24 -8.44
C GLU A 129 -5.02 -6.34 -7.44
N ILE A 130 -5.34 -6.11 -6.18
CA ILE A 130 -4.90 -7.01 -5.12
C ILE A 130 -6.02 -7.28 -4.11
N ASP A 131 -5.90 -8.44 -3.48
CA ASP A 131 -6.71 -8.80 -2.33
C ASP A 131 -5.81 -8.80 -1.10
N VAL A 132 -6.26 -8.12 -0.05
CA VAL A 132 -5.51 -8.00 1.19
C VAL A 132 -6.35 -8.60 2.31
N ARG A 133 -5.80 -9.54 3.05
CA ARG A 133 -6.47 -10.05 4.25
C ARG A 133 -6.40 -9.00 5.33
N GLU A 134 -7.53 -8.75 5.96
CA GLU A 134 -7.61 -7.73 6.99
C GLU A 134 -6.55 -7.92 8.06
N GLY A 135 -5.82 -6.85 8.36
CA GLY A 135 -4.79 -6.85 9.38
C GLY A 135 -3.45 -7.45 8.97
N GLN A 136 -3.35 -8.00 7.76
CA GLN A 136 -2.09 -8.56 7.27
C GLN A 136 -1.42 -7.60 6.31
N TYR A 137 -0.09 -7.70 6.20
CA TYR A 137 0.66 -6.91 5.24
C TYR A 137 0.71 -7.62 3.89
N ALA A 138 0.51 -6.87 2.84
CA ALA A 138 0.63 -7.36 1.47
C ALA A 138 1.72 -6.57 0.75
N VAL A 139 2.60 -7.28 0.07
CA VAL A 139 3.58 -6.63 -0.80
C VAL A 139 2.92 -6.42 -2.14
N VAL A 140 2.70 -5.16 -2.50
CA VAL A 140 2.01 -4.81 -3.74
C VAL A 140 2.93 -4.98 -4.93
N GLY A 141 4.17 -4.52 -4.81
CA GLY A 141 5.10 -4.62 -5.90
C GLY A 141 6.47 -4.08 -5.56
N LYS A 142 7.37 -4.26 -6.51
CA LYS A 142 8.75 -3.81 -6.44
C LYS A 142 9.14 -3.18 -7.77
N THR A 143 9.84 -2.07 -7.73
CA THR A 143 10.40 -1.47 -8.94
C THR A 143 11.82 -0.96 -8.64
N GLY A 144 12.72 -1.11 -9.61
CA GLY A 144 14.10 -0.63 -9.45
C GLY A 144 14.16 0.88 -9.41
N ILE A 145 15.04 1.38 -8.55
CA ILE A 145 15.35 2.80 -8.46
C ILE A 145 16.73 2.97 -9.10
N GLU A 146 16.84 3.80 -10.10
CA GLU A 146 18.11 4.18 -10.73
C GLU A 146 19.28 3.21 -10.49
N GLY A 147 19.34 2.16 -11.27
CA GLY A 147 20.38 1.15 -11.13
C GLY A 147 19.86 -0.14 -10.51
N ALA A 148 20.73 -1.14 -10.45
CA ALA A 148 20.35 -2.49 -10.03
C ALA A 148 20.41 -2.70 -8.51
N ASP A 149 21.02 -1.76 -7.79
CA ASP A 149 21.33 -1.95 -6.38
C ASP A 149 20.19 -1.60 -5.44
N LYS A 150 19.23 -0.82 -5.89
CA LYS A 150 18.15 -0.33 -5.05
C LYS A 150 16.79 -0.55 -5.70
N ALA A 151 15.81 -0.76 -4.87
CA ALA A 151 14.44 -0.94 -5.33
C ALA A 151 13.46 -0.26 -4.38
N LEU A 152 12.35 0.18 -4.93
CA LEU A 152 11.23 0.68 -4.15
C LEU A 152 10.21 -0.45 -3.99
N ILE A 153 9.81 -0.68 -2.75
CA ILE A 153 8.86 -1.73 -2.41
C ILE A 153 7.65 -1.09 -1.76
N LEU A 154 6.48 -1.40 -2.29
CA LEU A 154 5.22 -0.90 -1.78
C LEU A 154 4.55 -1.99 -0.95
N VAL A 155 4.32 -1.70 0.33
CA VAL A 155 3.70 -2.63 1.27
C VAL A 155 2.44 -1.97 1.83
N LEU A 156 1.40 -2.75 1.97
CA LEU A 156 0.08 -2.24 2.30
C LEU A 156 -0.57 -3.13 3.36
N THR A 157 -1.25 -2.49 4.31
CA THR A 157 -2.16 -3.20 5.21
C THR A 157 -3.47 -2.44 5.26
N ALA A 158 -4.56 -3.16 5.47
CA ALA A 158 -5.89 -2.56 5.49
C ALA A 158 -6.75 -3.22 6.54
N LYS A 159 -7.68 -2.45 7.10
CA LYS A 159 -8.64 -2.96 8.06
C LYS A 159 -9.96 -2.22 7.93
N VAL A 160 -11.04 -2.87 8.34
CA VAL A 160 -12.36 -2.27 8.38
C VAL A 160 -12.51 -1.53 9.70
N VAL A 161 -12.98 -0.29 9.62
CA VAL A 161 -13.22 0.55 10.80
C VAL A 161 -14.72 0.76 10.90
N GLU A 162 -15.30 0.24 11.95
CA GLU A 162 -16.75 0.31 12.18
C GLU A 162 -17.15 1.45 13.11
#